data_f68f6f77251ff5e0ada52a846116058a
#
_entry.id   f68f6f77251ff5e0ada52a846116058a
#
_cell.length_a   1.000
_cell.length_b   1.000
_cell.length_c   1.000
_cell.angle_alpha   90.00
_cell.angle_beta   90.00
_cell.angle_gamma   90.00
#
_symmetry.space_group_name_H-M   'P 1'
#
loop_
_entity.id
_entity.type
_entity.pdbx_description
1 polymer ?
#
loop_
_entity_poly.entity_id
_entity_poly.type
_entity_poly.pdbx_seq_one_letter_code
_entity_poly.pdbx_strand_id
1 'polypeptide(L)'
;VTSVGASSHNRTFSAVAKLGNNKRYVGASVTEALTSKPLVDAAALGNPLCLEDKAFSPSPAGKIVLCERGENPRVAKGKAVKDAGGVGMILFNNDDTMALITDSHWVPAVHVNHSAGMEIKAYIATAGTKASASLTQGVAEKTKGSVMADFSSRGPNVGPASDDILKPDVTAPGVNILAGNTPTPGDGRPGQLFQSISGTSMSSPEVAGLMALQTQAHPDWSPAAVKSSLMTTARQDVVKEDGTTPADPFDMGAGHVNPGKVKSKGSMFNPGIIFDADLLDYAGFVCGSAENFFGPDSCAFVQSLGRSFEASQVNLASMANGSVAGSTSFTRTVTNVSGKALSLKAHVEAPEGYKVTVTPERIKMEDGGTATFTVKVDNIGSPVGAWRFGALRWKGLGYDVRSPIAVKASSISAPGEVTGSGASGTGTMTVGFGYTGPYSVDAYGLAAEEVTEGSVTQDPTPSPDDPSFDPTDASTGATMHEYELPRTQSLPLTLDQGDLTGASAEVADLDVYVYDPDGNLVALSGSEDTHESLEVRDPQPGIYKVFVHGFGAGDGVGYRFHSWKVSATPNAGTLKVSSAPTSAVLGQSGTLTYEWSGVAAGTVGVGVLSHKDANGEMGTTIVTITN
;
A
#
# COMPACT_ATOMS: atom_id res chain seq x y z
N VAL A 1 6.49 12.10 4.29
CA VAL A 1 5.18 12.01 3.61
C VAL A 1 4.12 11.60 4.61
N THR A 2 2.87 12.12 4.47
CA THR A 2 1.68 11.72 5.24
C THR A 2 0.65 11.12 4.28
N SER A 3 0.33 9.83 4.43
CA SER A 3 -0.68 9.16 3.63
C SER A 3 -2.06 9.31 4.26
N VAL A 4 -3.06 9.65 3.45
CA VAL A 4 -4.39 10.02 3.95
C VAL A 4 -5.47 9.17 3.29
N GLY A 5 -6.21 8.41 4.11
CA GLY A 5 -7.42 7.71 3.68
C GLY A 5 -8.60 8.67 3.50
N ALA A 6 -9.62 8.23 2.78
CA ALA A 6 -10.83 9.00 2.53
C ALA A 6 -12.04 8.44 3.29
N SER A 7 -12.79 9.32 3.96
CA SER A 7 -14.06 9.00 4.60
C SER A 7 -15.13 10.03 4.27
N SER A 8 -16.39 9.74 4.63
CA SER A 8 -17.48 10.69 4.49
C SER A 8 -17.47 11.76 5.57
N HIS A 9 -18.02 12.93 5.29
CA HIS A 9 -18.42 13.92 6.29
C HIS A 9 -19.93 13.82 6.61
N ASN A 10 -20.40 14.60 7.58
CA ASN A 10 -21.80 14.53 8.08
C ASN A 10 -22.82 15.32 7.24
N ARG A 11 -22.48 15.67 6.01
CA ARG A 11 -23.37 16.37 5.06
C ARG A 11 -23.38 15.63 3.73
N THR A 12 -24.53 15.58 3.09
CA THR A 12 -24.70 15.10 1.73
C THR A 12 -25.72 15.96 1.00
N PHE A 13 -25.83 15.80 -0.31
CA PHE A 13 -26.91 16.33 -1.09
C PHE A 13 -27.73 15.17 -1.66
N SER A 14 -29.01 15.15 -1.39
CA SER A 14 -29.88 14.09 -1.87
C SER A 14 -31.05 14.64 -2.73
N ALA A 15 -31.51 13.81 -3.62
CA ALA A 15 -32.72 14.03 -4.39
C ALA A 15 -33.53 12.73 -4.51
N VAL A 16 -34.75 12.83 -5.00
CA VAL A 16 -35.64 11.69 -5.20
C VAL A 16 -35.95 11.51 -6.68
N ALA A 17 -35.69 10.31 -7.18
CA ALA A 17 -36.25 9.82 -8.42
C ALA A 17 -37.64 9.23 -8.12
N LYS A 18 -38.73 9.92 -8.54
CA LYS A 18 -40.09 9.43 -8.36
C LYS A 18 -40.61 8.87 -9.69
N LEU A 19 -40.98 7.59 -9.70
CA LEU A 19 -41.46 6.89 -10.87
C LEU A 19 -42.97 7.14 -11.08
N GLY A 20 -43.47 6.88 -12.30
CA GLY A 20 -44.87 7.00 -12.64
C GLY A 20 -45.81 6.08 -11.86
N ASN A 21 -45.32 5.02 -11.26
CA ASN A 21 -46.05 4.15 -10.33
C ASN A 21 -46.02 4.64 -8.87
N ASN A 22 -45.53 5.85 -8.61
CA ASN A 22 -45.35 6.50 -7.31
C ASN A 22 -44.25 5.91 -6.41
N LYS A 23 -43.51 4.89 -6.83
CA LYS A 23 -42.27 4.46 -6.11
C LYS A 23 -41.26 5.60 -6.10
N ARG A 24 -40.48 5.69 -5.01
CA ARG A 24 -39.51 6.75 -4.75
C ARG A 24 -38.17 6.14 -4.38
N TYR A 25 -37.15 6.65 -5.01
CA TYR A 25 -35.74 6.23 -4.75
C TYR A 25 -34.95 7.47 -4.38
N VAL A 26 -34.39 7.47 -3.17
CA VAL A 26 -33.51 8.54 -2.70
C VAL A 26 -32.12 8.24 -3.25
N GLY A 27 -31.46 9.27 -3.76
CA GLY A 27 -30.09 9.16 -4.27
C GLY A 27 -29.32 10.47 -4.13
N ALA A 28 -28.04 10.45 -4.47
CA ALA A 28 -27.19 11.64 -4.42
C ALA A 28 -27.45 12.55 -5.63
N SER A 29 -27.52 13.87 -5.39
CA SER A 29 -27.69 14.87 -6.45
C SER A 29 -27.41 16.28 -5.94
N VAL A 30 -26.80 17.11 -6.80
CA VAL A 30 -26.68 18.58 -6.66
C VAL A 30 -27.39 19.31 -7.79
N THR A 31 -28.16 18.58 -8.60
CA THR A 31 -28.81 19.15 -9.81
C THR A 31 -30.19 19.72 -9.52
N GLU A 32 -30.69 20.49 -10.47
CA GLU A 32 -32.03 21.05 -10.43
C GLU A 32 -33.13 19.99 -10.60
N ALA A 33 -34.37 20.34 -10.26
CA ALA A 33 -35.51 19.46 -10.42
C ALA A 33 -35.88 19.28 -11.89
N LEU A 34 -36.42 18.10 -12.21
CA LEU A 34 -37.02 17.81 -13.53
C LEU A 34 -38.44 17.27 -13.35
N THR A 35 -39.38 17.90 -13.99
CA THR A 35 -40.77 17.44 -14.04
C THR A 35 -40.86 16.10 -14.77
N SER A 36 -42.00 15.41 -14.62
CA SER A 36 -42.20 14.08 -15.20
C SER A 36 -41.93 14.05 -16.71
N LYS A 37 -41.05 13.10 -17.09
CA LYS A 37 -40.65 12.79 -18.47
C LYS A 37 -40.72 11.29 -18.69
N PRO A 38 -40.85 10.83 -19.96
CA PRO A 38 -40.66 9.42 -20.27
C PRO A 38 -39.32 8.92 -19.78
N LEU A 39 -39.29 7.69 -19.24
CA LEU A 39 -38.08 7.03 -18.73
C LEU A 39 -37.72 5.85 -19.60
N VAL A 40 -36.45 5.70 -19.94
CA VAL A 40 -35.94 4.61 -20.78
C VAL A 40 -34.64 4.02 -20.19
N ASP A 41 -34.48 2.72 -20.34
CA ASP A 41 -33.20 2.03 -20.00
C ASP A 41 -32.20 2.23 -21.15
N ALA A 42 -31.02 2.71 -20.83
CA ALA A 42 -29.90 2.88 -21.78
C ALA A 42 -29.51 1.56 -22.46
N ALA A 43 -29.69 0.42 -21.78
CA ALA A 43 -29.46 -0.90 -22.36
C ALA A 43 -30.39 -1.17 -23.57
N ALA A 44 -31.67 -0.75 -23.48
CA ALA A 44 -32.62 -0.86 -24.59
C ALA A 44 -32.30 0.07 -25.76
N LEU A 45 -31.39 1.01 -25.57
CA LEU A 45 -30.89 1.94 -26.59
C LEU A 45 -29.48 1.55 -27.10
N GLY A 46 -28.98 0.35 -26.73
CA GLY A 46 -27.70 -0.17 -27.18
C GLY A 46 -26.45 0.41 -26.45
N ASN A 47 -26.62 1.29 -25.47
CA ASN A 47 -25.54 1.94 -24.74
C ASN A 47 -25.76 1.93 -23.23
N PRO A 48 -25.72 0.75 -22.53
CA PRO A 48 -26.07 0.59 -21.13
C PRO A 48 -25.26 1.48 -20.19
N LEU A 49 -23.98 1.68 -20.49
CA LEU A 49 -23.05 2.49 -19.71
C LEU A 49 -23.09 3.98 -20.05
N CYS A 50 -23.92 4.40 -21.03
CA CYS A 50 -23.96 5.78 -21.52
C CYS A 50 -22.58 6.32 -21.89
N LEU A 51 -21.82 5.55 -22.70
CA LEU A 51 -20.50 5.93 -23.21
C LEU A 51 -20.64 7.04 -24.24
N GLU A 52 -19.69 7.99 -24.27
CA GLU A 52 -19.71 9.14 -25.17
C GLU A 52 -19.40 8.76 -26.63
N ASP A 53 -18.57 7.77 -26.84
CA ASP A 53 -18.14 7.22 -28.14
C ASP A 53 -19.14 6.22 -28.74
N LYS A 54 -20.23 5.90 -27.99
CA LYS A 54 -21.26 4.95 -28.43
C LYS A 54 -22.61 5.62 -28.61
N ALA A 55 -23.15 5.57 -29.82
CA ALA A 55 -24.46 6.16 -30.12
C ALA A 55 -25.62 5.42 -29.43
N PHE A 56 -26.63 6.15 -29.01
CA PHE A 56 -27.92 5.60 -28.60
C PHE A 56 -28.80 5.32 -29.83
N SER A 57 -29.34 4.13 -29.93
CA SER A 57 -30.27 3.73 -31.00
C SER A 57 -31.45 2.95 -30.43
N PRO A 58 -32.69 3.51 -30.47
CA PRO A 58 -33.08 4.86 -30.93
C PRO A 58 -32.62 5.98 -29.97
N SER A 59 -32.65 7.24 -30.45
CA SER A 59 -32.32 8.43 -29.65
C SER A 59 -33.19 8.55 -28.40
N PRO A 60 -32.59 8.95 -27.23
CA PRO A 60 -33.33 9.23 -26.00
C PRO A 60 -33.95 10.63 -25.95
N ALA A 61 -34.09 11.34 -27.07
CA ALA A 61 -34.54 12.72 -27.10
C ALA A 61 -35.80 12.95 -26.27
N GLY A 62 -35.77 13.96 -25.38
CA GLY A 62 -36.84 14.34 -24.47
C GLY A 62 -37.12 13.38 -23.32
N LYS A 63 -36.29 12.36 -23.09
CA LYS A 63 -36.49 11.33 -22.06
C LYS A 63 -35.46 11.45 -20.93
N ILE A 64 -35.81 10.88 -19.78
CA ILE A 64 -34.86 10.53 -18.73
C ILE A 64 -34.22 9.17 -19.09
N VAL A 65 -32.92 9.04 -18.97
CA VAL A 65 -32.18 7.81 -19.29
C VAL A 65 -31.67 7.16 -18.00
N LEU A 66 -31.92 5.86 -17.83
CA LEU A 66 -31.33 5.05 -16.78
C LEU A 66 -29.99 4.53 -17.28
N CYS A 67 -28.87 5.03 -16.71
CA CYS A 67 -27.50 4.65 -17.04
C CYS A 67 -26.88 3.82 -15.93
N GLU A 68 -26.10 2.81 -16.28
CA GLU A 68 -25.29 2.03 -15.34
C GLU A 68 -23.90 2.67 -15.15
N ARG A 69 -23.38 2.66 -13.91
CA ARG A 69 -22.00 3.04 -13.62
C ARG A 69 -21.03 2.01 -14.22
N GLY A 70 -19.86 2.44 -14.69
CA GLY A 70 -18.85 1.59 -15.33
C GLY A 70 -17.78 2.45 -16.01
N GLU A 71 -17.09 1.94 -16.95
CA GLU A 71 -15.87 2.35 -17.67
C GLU A 71 -15.58 3.88 -17.73
N ASN A 72 -16.53 4.71 -18.19
CA ASN A 72 -16.29 6.16 -18.34
C ASN A 72 -16.67 6.97 -17.09
N PRO A 73 -16.12 8.19 -16.94
CA PRO A 73 -16.45 9.10 -15.85
C PRO A 73 -17.96 9.35 -15.72
N ARG A 74 -18.47 9.41 -14.48
CA ARG A 74 -19.92 9.60 -14.21
C ARG A 74 -20.49 10.86 -14.86
N VAL A 75 -19.69 11.95 -14.88
CA VAL A 75 -20.10 13.22 -15.50
C VAL A 75 -20.21 13.09 -17.02
N ALA A 76 -19.31 12.33 -17.65
CA ALA A 76 -19.30 12.04 -19.08
C ALA A 76 -20.59 11.31 -19.54
N LYS A 77 -21.15 10.41 -18.69
CA LYS A 77 -22.45 9.77 -18.96
C LYS A 77 -23.58 10.80 -19.10
N GLY A 78 -23.60 11.81 -18.21
CA GLY A 78 -24.56 12.91 -18.28
C GLY A 78 -24.39 13.75 -19.56
N LYS A 79 -23.14 13.90 -20.05
CA LYS A 79 -22.85 14.54 -21.33
C LYS A 79 -23.37 13.73 -22.51
N ALA A 80 -23.08 12.43 -22.56
CA ALA A 80 -23.57 11.53 -23.60
C ALA A 80 -25.11 11.56 -23.70
N VAL A 81 -25.81 11.53 -22.57
CA VAL A 81 -27.28 11.67 -22.51
C VAL A 81 -27.74 13.01 -23.09
N LYS A 82 -27.10 14.12 -22.72
CA LYS A 82 -27.43 15.46 -23.20
C LYS A 82 -27.22 15.58 -24.72
N ASP A 83 -26.05 15.14 -25.20
CA ASP A 83 -25.68 15.26 -26.61
C ASP A 83 -26.62 14.42 -27.51
N ALA A 84 -27.15 13.32 -27.01
CA ALA A 84 -28.17 12.51 -27.65
C ALA A 84 -29.60 13.09 -27.54
N GLY A 85 -29.79 14.27 -26.89
CA GLY A 85 -31.07 14.94 -26.71
C GLY A 85 -31.86 14.48 -25.49
N GLY A 86 -31.31 13.64 -24.62
CA GLY A 86 -31.92 13.28 -23.34
C GLY A 86 -31.98 14.48 -22.40
N VAL A 87 -33.02 14.52 -21.53
CA VAL A 87 -33.30 15.69 -20.66
C VAL A 87 -33.04 15.45 -19.19
N GLY A 88 -32.70 14.22 -18.81
CA GLY A 88 -32.35 13.85 -17.45
C GLY A 88 -31.71 12.46 -17.39
N MET A 89 -31.09 12.13 -16.28
CA MET A 89 -30.43 10.86 -16.05
C MET A 89 -30.76 10.30 -14.66
N ILE A 90 -30.97 9.01 -14.56
CA ILE A 90 -30.82 8.26 -13.31
C ILE A 90 -29.59 7.39 -13.48
N LEU A 91 -28.58 7.62 -12.66
CA LEU A 91 -27.37 6.82 -12.63
C LEU A 91 -27.48 5.77 -11.52
N PHE A 92 -27.16 4.52 -11.76
CA PHE A 92 -27.14 3.51 -10.70
C PHE A 92 -25.77 2.81 -10.63
N ASN A 93 -25.36 2.47 -9.41
CA ASN A 93 -24.14 1.69 -9.17
C ASN A 93 -24.28 0.27 -9.68
N ASN A 94 -23.17 -0.39 -10.00
CA ASN A 94 -23.11 -1.81 -10.36
C ASN A 94 -22.95 -2.74 -9.13
N ASP A 95 -22.79 -2.15 -7.92
CA ASP A 95 -22.76 -2.84 -6.63
C ASP A 95 -23.34 -1.95 -5.53
N ASP A 96 -24.03 -2.54 -4.52
CA ASP A 96 -24.66 -1.78 -3.43
C ASP A 96 -23.66 -1.26 -2.37
N THR A 97 -22.43 -1.77 -2.35
CA THR A 97 -21.37 -1.28 -1.44
C THR A 97 -20.73 0.02 -1.90
N MET A 98 -20.90 0.36 -3.19
CA MET A 98 -20.33 1.59 -3.75
C MET A 98 -21.03 2.85 -3.25
N ALA A 99 -20.24 3.88 -2.93
CA ALA A 99 -20.74 5.16 -2.46
C ALA A 99 -21.59 5.89 -3.52
N LEU A 100 -22.61 6.61 -3.06
CA LEU A 100 -23.41 7.54 -3.87
C LEU A 100 -22.69 8.89 -3.93
N ILE A 101 -22.38 9.35 -5.13
CA ILE A 101 -21.57 10.54 -5.39
C ILE A 101 -22.41 11.68 -5.96
N THR A 102 -22.22 12.90 -5.46
CA THR A 102 -22.89 14.13 -5.90
C THR A 102 -22.09 14.83 -6.99
N ASP A 103 -22.17 14.35 -8.21
CA ASP A 103 -21.49 15.00 -9.35
C ASP A 103 -22.34 16.12 -9.95
N SER A 104 -21.67 17.12 -10.55
CA SER A 104 -22.31 18.21 -11.30
C SER A 104 -22.59 17.78 -12.74
N HIS A 105 -23.67 17.02 -12.95
CA HIS A 105 -24.03 16.48 -14.25
C HIS A 105 -24.49 17.52 -15.27
N TRP A 106 -24.37 17.21 -16.56
CA TRP A 106 -24.80 18.03 -17.69
C TRP A 106 -26.34 18.15 -17.84
N VAL A 107 -27.07 17.23 -17.25
CA VAL A 107 -28.54 17.18 -17.16
C VAL A 107 -28.96 16.96 -15.72
N PRO A 108 -30.21 17.30 -15.33
CA PRO A 108 -30.77 16.89 -14.05
C PRO A 108 -30.56 15.38 -13.82
N ALA A 109 -29.93 15.00 -12.70
CA ALA A 109 -29.57 13.62 -12.44
C ALA A 109 -29.73 13.23 -10.97
N VAL A 110 -30.01 11.94 -10.72
CA VAL A 110 -30.02 11.33 -9.40
C VAL A 110 -29.20 10.04 -9.46
N HIS A 111 -28.22 9.93 -8.58
CA HIS A 111 -27.36 8.75 -8.46
C HIS A 111 -27.89 7.84 -7.37
N VAL A 112 -28.34 6.63 -7.71
CA VAL A 112 -28.95 5.64 -6.81
C VAL A 112 -28.06 4.40 -6.69
N ASN A 113 -28.28 3.58 -5.65
CA ASN A 113 -27.56 2.32 -5.46
C ASN A 113 -27.98 1.25 -6.49
N HIS A 114 -27.26 0.12 -6.51
CA HIS A 114 -27.51 -0.99 -7.45
C HIS A 114 -28.95 -1.53 -7.34
N SER A 115 -29.37 -1.90 -6.12
CA SER A 115 -30.70 -2.48 -5.90
C SER A 115 -31.83 -1.56 -6.39
N ALA A 116 -31.74 -0.26 -6.13
CA ALA A 116 -32.70 0.73 -6.65
C ALA A 116 -32.67 0.81 -8.18
N GLY A 117 -31.49 0.78 -8.78
CA GLY A 117 -31.31 0.74 -10.24
C GLY A 117 -31.99 -0.47 -10.86
N MET A 118 -31.81 -1.66 -10.29
CA MET A 118 -32.44 -2.89 -10.76
C MET A 118 -33.97 -2.87 -10.62
N GLU A 119 -34.51 -2.30 -9.53
CA GLU A 119 -35.98 -2.10 -9.39
C GLU A 119 -36.51 -1.11 -10.42
N ILE A 120 -35.80 -0.01 -10.72
CA ILE A 120 -36.17 0.96 -11.74
C ILE A 120 -36.15 0.29 -13.12
N LYS A 121 -35.15 -0.53 -13.41
CA LYS A 121 -35.02 -1.31 -14.65
C LYS A 121 -36.22 -2.26 -14.83
N ALA A 122 -36.62 -2.98 -13.78
CA ALA A 122 -37.80 -3.84 -13.76
C ALA A 122 -39.11 -3.06 -13.99
N TYR A 123 -39.24 -1.85 -13.40
CA TYR A 123 -40.37 -0.96 -13.67
C TYR A 123 -40.40 -0.54 -15.13
N ILE A 124 -39.28 -0.14 -15.74
CA ILE A 124 -39.20 0.23 -17.16
C ILE A 124 -39.68 -0.92 -18.04
N ALA A 125 -39.18 -2.13 -17.78
CA ALA A 125 -39.57 -3.33 -18.51
C ALA A 125 -41.08 -3.61 -18.44
N THR A 126 -41.68 -3.44 -17.26
CA THR A 126 -43.11 -3.69 -17.04
C THR A 126 -44.01 -2.58 -17.62
N ALA A 127 -43.64 -1.32 -17.46
CA ALA A 127 -44.43 -0.17 -17.90
C ALA A 127 -44.28 0.12 -19.41
N GLY A 128 -43.21 -0.35 -20.03
CA GLY A 128 -42.94 -0.15 -21.45
C GLY A 128 -42.92 1.35 -21.84
N THR A 129 -43.65 1.69 -22.87
CA THR A 129 -43.73 3.09 -23.35
C THR A 129 -44.41 4.07 -22.39
N LYS A 130 -45.06 3.57 -21.32
CA LYS A 130 -45.71 4.40 -20.27
C LYS A 130 -44.75 4.68 -19.10
N ALA A 131 -43.52 4.13 -19.13
CA ALA A 131 -42.53 4.38 -18.08
C ALA A 131 -42.21 5.89 -18.03
N SER A 132 -42.23 6.45 -16.83
CA SER A 132 -41.96 7.89 -16.61
C SER A 132 -41.30 8.08 -15.23
N ALA A 133 -40.55 9.17 -15.09
CA ALA A 133 -40.01 9.60 -13.82
C ALA A 133 -39.96 11.14 -13.71
N SER A 134 -39.92 11.62 -12.49
CA SER A 134 -39.54 13.00 -12.15
C SER A 134 -38.39 12.98 -11.15
N LEU A 135 -37.53 14.00 -11.19
CA LEU A 135 -36.40 14.16 -10.29
C LEU A 135 -36.63 15.40 -9.42
N THR A 136 -36.45 15.29 -8.11
CA THR A 136 -36.48 16.47 -7.25
C THR A 136 -35.17 17.23 -7.32
N GLN A 137 -35.17 18.49 -6.88
CA GLN A 137 -33.93 19.24 -6.69
C GLN A 137 -33.07 18.59 -5.61
N GLY A 138 -31.73 18.61 -5.80
CA GLY A 138 -30.79 18.24 -4.78
C GLY A 138 -30.85 19.19 -3.58
N VAL A 139 -31.01 18.64 -2.38
CA VAL A 139 -31.09 19.40 -1.13
C VAL A 139 -30.01 18.91 -0.16
N ALA A 140 -29.45 19.86 0.61
CA ALA A 140 -28.45 19.51 1.63
C ALA A 140 -29.14 18.79 2.81
N GLU A 141 -28.58 17.65 3.20
CA GLU A 141 -29.07 16.83 4.31
C GLU A 141 -27.92 16.44 5.25
N LYS A 142 -28.27 16.06 6.49
CA LYS A 142 -27.33 15.44 7.42
C LYS A 142 -27.28 13.93 7.16
N THR A 143 -26.07 13.39 7.15
CA THR A 143 -25.79 11.96 7.02
C THR A 143 -24.82 11.51 8.09
N LYS A 144 -24.54 10.20 8.17
CA LYS A 144 -23.49 9.66 9.00
C LYS A 144 -22.13 10.04 8.39
N GLY A 145 -21.31 10.71 9.16
CA GLY A 145 -19.92 11.00 8.82
C GLY A 145 -18.97 9.90 9.31
N SER A 146 -17.72 10.02 8.97
CA SER A 146 -16.65 9.09 9.34
C SER A 146 -16.92 7.64 8.89
N VAL A 147 -17.56 7.47 7.73
CA VAL A 147 -17.69 6.18 7.03
C VAL A 147 -16.59 6.12 5.97
N MET A 148 -15.76 5.09 6.00
CA MET A 148 -14.69 4.92 5.01
C MET A 148 -15.28 4.81 3.60
N ALA A 149 -14.59 5.43 2.65
CA ALA A 149 -14.97 5.33 1.24
C ALA A 149 -14.47 4.01 0.64
N ASP A 150 -15.27 3.41 -0.23
CA ASP A 150 -14.97 2.17 -0.96
C ASP A 150 -13.70 2.29 -1.82
N PHE A 151 -13.45 3.46 -2.38
CA PHE A 151 -12.29 3.75 -3.21
C PHE A 151 -11.00 4.09 -2.41
N SER A 152 -11.08 4.24 -1.09
CA SER A 152 -9.89 4.54 -0.28
C SER A 152 -9.01 3.30 -0.19
N SER A 153 -7.76 3.40 -0.64
CA SER A 153 -6.80 2.30 -0.52
C SER A 153 -6.56 1.91 0.94
N ARG A 154 -6.34 0.62 1.19
CA ARG A 154 -6.13 0.02 2.50
C ARG A 154 -4.69 -0.41 2.68
N GLY A 155 -4.24 -0.50 3.94
CA GLY A 155 -3.04 -1.24 4.29
C GLY A 155 -3.24 -2.78 4.17
N PRO A 156 -2.18 -3.57 4.36
CA PRO A 156 -0.83 -3.10 4.67
C PRO A 156 -0.19 -2.37 3.47
N ASN A 157 0.91 -1.67 3.72
CA ASN A 157 1.74 -1.13 2.65
C ASN A 157 2.38 -2.29 1.85
N VAL A 158 2.56 -2.15 0.54
CA VAL A 158 2.92 -3.27 -0.37
C VAL A 158 4.30 -3.10 -1.04
N GLY A 159 5.30 -2.67 -0.37
CA GLY A 159 6.66 -2.57 -0.90
C GLY A 159 7.69 -3.33 -0.06
N PRO A 160 8.93 -3.46 -0.48
CA PRO A 160 10.01 -4.03 0.31
C PRO A 160 10.14 -3.28 1.65
N ALA A 161 10.31 -3.98 2.74
CA ALA A 161 10.32 -3.45 4.12
C ALA A 161 9.05 -2.69 4.54
N SER A 162 7.94 -2.90 3.86
CA SER A 162 6.73 -2.09 3.95
C SER A 162 5.72 -2.57 4.99
N ASP A 163 5.65 -3.87 5.27
CA ASP A 163 4.74 -4.47 6.27
C ASP A 163 4.98 -3.91 7.69
N ASP A 164 6.14 -3.30 7.93
CA ASP A 164 6.55 -2.71 9.20
C ASP A 164 6.22 -1.21 9.33
N ILE A 165 5.59 -0.62 8.32
CA ILE A 165 5.09 0.76 8.32
C ILE A 165 3.59 0.77 8.11
N LEU A 166 2.86 1.24 9.13
CA LEU A 166 1.40 1.38 9.05
C LEU A 166 1.00 2.47 8.05
N LYS A 167 0.15 2.10 7.10
CA LYS A 167 -0.53 3.00 6.16
C LYS A 167 -2.03 2.68 6.07
N PRO A 168 -2.89 3.70 5.83
CA PRO A 168 -2.58 5.16 5.83
C PRO A 168 -2.12 5.65 7.20
N ASP A 169 -1.64 6.91 7.29
CA ASP A 169 -1.28 7.52 8.59
C ASP A 169 -2.52 7.99 9.34
N VAL A 170 -3.45 8.63 8.62
CA VAL A 170 -4.74 9.14 9.13
C VAL A 170 -5.81 9.04 8.05
N THR A 171 -7.07 9.29 8.40
CA THR A 171 -8.14 9.51 7.43
C THR A 171 -8.79 10.89 7.62
N ALA A 172 -9.32 11.45 6.53
CA ALA A 172 -10.00 12.74 6.49
C ALA A 172 -11.20 12.68 5.53
N PRO A 173 -12.10 13.70 5.54
CA PRO A 173 -13.18 13.78 4.58
C PRO A 173 -12.66 13.80 3.14
N GLY A 174 -13.20 12.90 2.31
CA GLY A 174 -12.83 12.77 0.89
C GLY A 174 -14.05 12.45 0.00
N VAL A 175 -15.28 12.46 0.56
CA VAL A 175 -16.50 12.14 -0.17
C VAL A 175 -17.39 13.39 -0.27
N ASN A 176 -17.79 13.74 -1.49
CA ASN A 176 -18.65 14.89 -1.77
C ASN A 176 -18.09 16.23 -1.26
N ILE A 177 -16.80 16.45 -1.48
CA ILE A 177 -16.08 17.66 -1.05
C ILE A 177 -16.29 18.77 -2.07
N LEU A 178 -16.77 19.93 -1.59
CA LEU A 178 -16.86 21.13 -2.41
C LEU A 178 -15.46 21.72 -2.60
N ALA A 179 -15.02 21.81 -3.85
CA ALA A 179 -13.70 22.30 -4.24
C ALA A 179 -13.79 23.27 -5.43
N GLY A 180 -12.72 24.03 -5.67
CA GLY A 180 -12.56 24.81 -6.88
C GLY A 180 -12.54 23.93 -8.12
N ASN A 181 -12.98 24.49 -9.25
CA ASN A 181 -12.94 23.83 -10.55
C ASN A 181 -12.35 24.79 -11.58
N THR A 182 -11.70 24.25 -12.62
CA THR A 182 -11.26 25.07 -13.75
C THR A 182 -12.49 25.54 -14.55
N PRO A 183 -12.50 26.79 -15.05
CA PRO A 183 -13.59 27.29 -15.88
C PRO A 183 -13.72 26.58 -17.25
N THR A 184 -12.66 25.86 -17.67
CA THR A 184 -12.61 25.09 -18.91
C THR A 184 -12.24 23.63 -18.62
N PRO A 185 -13.09 22.87 -17.90
CA PRO A 185 -12.82 21.47 -17.59
C PRO A 185 -12.91 20.59 -18.84
N GLY A 186 -12.12 19.51 -18.89
CA GLY A 186 -12.23 18.49 -19.93
C GLY A 186 -13.60 17.80 -19.90
N ASP A 187 -14.07 17.42 -18.71
CA ASP A 187 -15.26 16.57 -18.54
C ASP A 187 -16.48 17.29 -17.93
N GLY A 188 -16.32 18.51 -17.42
CA GLY A 188 -17.38 19.26 -16.73
C GLY A 188 -18.03 20.34 -17.58
N ARG A 189 -19.05 21.00 -17.01
CA ARG A 189 -19.70 22.16 -17.65
C ARG A 189 -18.75 23.35 -17.69
N PRO A 190 -18.52 23.99 -18.85
CA PRO A 190 -17.70 25.20 -18.95
C PRO A 190 -18.23 26.32 -18.06
N GLY A 191 -17.32 27.08 -17.43
CA GLY A 191 -17.64 28.23 -16.59
C GLY A 191 -18.08 27.88 -15.16
N GLN A 192 -18.11 26.62 -14.78
CA GLN A 192 -18.39 26.20 -13.41
C GLN A 192 -17.12 26.32 -12.57
N LEU A 193 -17.11 27.26 -11.61
CA LEU A 193 -15.93 27.55 -10.78
C LEU A 193 -15.79 26.65 -9.54
N PHE A 194 -16.83 25.94 -9.17
CA PHE A 194 -16.87 25.01 -8.04
C PHE A 194 -17.55 23.71 -8.43
N GLN A 195 -17.11 22.63 -7.82
CA GLN A 195 -17.68 21.30 -8.00
C GLN A 195 -17.67 20.53 -6.68
N SER A 196 -18.55 19.53 -6.58
CA SER A 196 -18.52 18.54 -5.50
C SER A 196 -17.94 17.26 -6.07
N ILE A 197 -16.81 16.82 -5.54
CA ILE A 197 -16.07 15.64 -6.01
C ILE A 197 -15.62 14.77 -4.85
N SER A 198 -15.28 13.53 -5.16
CA SER A 198 -14.84 12.54 -4.18
C SER A 198 -13.53 11.89 -4.61
N GLY A 199 -12.65 11.66 -3.66
CA GLY A 199 -11.34 11.02 -3.88
C GLY A 199 -10.45 11.18 -2.65
N THR A 200 -9.42 10.35 -2.54
CA THR A 200 -8.30 10.58 -1.62
C THR A 200 -7.56 11.88 -1.98
N SER A 201 -7.63 12.29 -3.26
CA SER A 201 -7.18 13.61 -3.74
C SER A 201 -7.91 14.79 -3.08
N MET A 202 -9.04 14.58 -2.41
CA MET A 202 -9.79 15.59 -1.63
C MET A 202 -9.46 15.50 -0.15
N SER A 203 -9.27 14.32 0.41
CA SER A 203 -8.87 14.15 1.82
C SER A 203 -7.43 14.60 2.08
N SER A 204 -6.52 14.38 1.13
CA SER A 204 -5.12 14.77 1.26
C SER A 204 -4.92 16.29 1.42
N PRO A 205 -5.48 17.19 0.58
CA PRO A 205 -5.34 18.63 0.75
C PRO A 205 -6.04 19.17 2.00
N GLU A 206 -7.08 18.52 2.53
CA GLU A 206 -7.63 18.91 3.83
C GLU A 206 -6.59 18.69 4.95
N VAL A 207 -5.89 17.56 4.94
CA VAL A 207 -4.80 17.28 5.89
C VAL A 207 -3.63 18.24 5.67
N ALA A 208 -3.26 18.54 4.42
CA ALA A 208 -2.22 19.53 4.10
C ALA A 208 -2.58 20.91 4.68
N GLY A 209 -3.84 21.33 4.55
CA GLY A 209 -4.33 22.57 5.18
C GLY A 209 -4.24 22.56 6.71
N LEU A 210 -4.57 21.44 7.35
CA LEU A 210 -4.41 21.27 8.80
C LEU A 210 -2.93 21.33 9.22
N MET A 211 -2.02 20.70 8.45
CA MET A 211 -0.58 20.75 8.68
C MET A 211 -0.04 22.18 8.54
N ALA A 212 -0.50 22.94 7.54
CA ALA A 212 -0.13 24.34 7.38
C ALA A 212 -0.57 25.19 8.59
N LEU A 213 -1.77 24.97 9.12
CA LEU A 213 -2.24 25.65 10.34
C LEU A 213 -1.40 25.28 11.57
N GLN A 214 -0.95 24.02 11.67
CA GLN A 214 -0.06 23.58 12.74
C GLN A 214 1.33 24.21 12.62
N THR A 215 1.91 24.23 11.42
CA THR A 215 3.21 24.89 11.17
C THR A 215 3.15 26.39 11.49
N GLN A 216 2.02 27.05 11.21
CA GLN A 216 1.82 28.43 11.63
C GLN A 216 1.75 28.59 13.16
N ALA A 217 1.09 27.64 13.85
CA ALA A 217 0.94 27.69 15.31
C ALA A 217 2.22 27.26 16.04
N HIS A 218 3.02 26.40 15.44
CA HIS A 218 4.22 25.78 15.99
C HIS A 218 5.34 25.78 14.92
N PRO A 219 5.94 26.96 14.63
CA PRO A 219 6.94 27.08 13.55
C PRO A 219 8.23 26.28 13.82
N ASP A 220 8.45 25.89 15.06
CA ASP A 220 9.62 25.10 15.49
C ASP A 220 9.40 23.58 15.39
N TRP A 221 8.19 23.14 15.04
CA TRP A 221 7.92 21.71 14.89
C TRP A 221 8.42 21.20 13.52
N SER A 222 9.05 20.04 13.56
CA SER A 222 9.40 19.30 12.34
C SER A 222 8.16 18.78 11.60
N PRO A 223 8.25 18.40 10.33
CA PRO A 223 7.17 17.70 9.63
C PRO A 223 6.74 16.39 10.31
N ALA A 224 7.67 15.69 10.96
CA ALA A 224 7.38 14.47 11.71
C ALA A 224 6.58 14.76 12.98
N ALA A 225 6.94 15.82 13.71
CA ALA A 225 6.21 16.29 14.88
C ALA A 225 4.76 16.71 14.53
N VAL A 226 4.59 17.45 13.42
CA VAL A 226 3.27 17.85 12.89
C VAL A 226 2.45 16.62 12.53
N LYS A 227 3.01 15.66 11.78
CA LYS A 227 2.37 14.38 11.46
C LYS A 227 1.95 13.61 12.72
N SER A 228 2.86 13.49 13.68
CA SER A 228 2.61 12.81 14.95
C SER A 228 1.42 13.39 15.70
N SER A 229 1.31 14.72 15.77
CA SER A 229 0.20 15.37 16.47
C SER A 229 -1.16 15.10 15.84
N LEU A 230 -1.25 15.02 14.52
CA LEU A 230 -2.47 14.60 13.80
C LEU A 230 -2.84 13.15 14.13
N MET A 231 -1.86 12.24 14.10
CA MET A 231 -2.07 10.82 14.36
C MET A 231 -2.53 10.57 15.81
N THR A 232 -1.83 11.14 16.78
CA THR A 232 -2.05 10.85 18.22
C THR A 232 -3.33 11.44 18.79
N THR A 233 -3.93 12.42 18.11
CA THR A 233 -5.18 13.10 18.49
C THR A 233 -6.37 12.73 17.62
N ALA A 234 -6.18 11.79 16.68
CA ALA A 234 -7.21 11.34 15.75
C ALA A 234 -8.37 10.63 16.48
N ARG A 235 -9.61 10.82 15.96
CA ARG A 235 -10.81 10.18 16.50
C ARG A 235 -10.93 8.75 16.02
N GLN A 236 -11.56 7.89 16.84
CA GLN A 236 -11.69 6.46 16.62
C GLN A 236 -13.12 6.05 16.19
N ASP A 237 -14.06 6.98 16.06
CA ASP A 237 -15.45 6.74 15.68
C ASP A 237 -15.62 6.60 14.15
N VAL A 238 -14.72 5.86 13.53
CA VAL A 238 -14.73 5.56 12.10
C VAL A 238 -15.29 4.17 11.87
N VAL A 239 -16.10 4.02 10.83
CA VAL A 239 -16.67 2.73 10.43
C VAL A 239 -16.33 2.41 8.98
N LYS A 240 -16.38 1.13 8.63
CA LYS A 240 -16.21 0.65 7.25
C LYS A 240 -17.38 1.11 6.35
N GLU A 241 -17.33 0.77 5.08
CA GLU A 241 -18.30 1.15 4.02
C GLU A 241 -19.73 0.74 4.35
N ASP A 242 -19.92 -0.32 5.12
CA ASP A 242 -21.22 -0.80 5.59
C ASP A 242 -21.89 0.17 6.59
N GLY A 243 -21.18 1.19 7.02
CA GLY A 243 -21.63 2.20 7.96
C GLY A 243 -21.79 1.70 9.40
N THR A 244 -21.38 0.49 9.74
CA THR A 244 -21.61 -0.15 11.04
C THR A 244 -20.37 -0.80 11.63
N THR A 245 -19.60 -1.54 10.85
CA THR A 245 -18.39 -2.24 11.29
C THR A 245 -17.30 -1.23 11.65
N PRO A 246 -16.69 -1.27 12.85
CA PRO A 246 -15.58 -0.41 13.19
C PRO A 246 -14.42 -0.55 12.17
N ALA A 247 -13.87 0.58 11.74
CA ALA A 247 -12.68 0.60 10.91
C ALA A 247 -11.45 0.19 11.71
N ASP A 248 -10.54 -0.54 11.08
CA ASP A 248 -9.27 -0.93 11.66
C ASP A 248 -8.12 0.02 11.22
N PRO A 249 -6.90 -0.13 11.76
CA PRO A 249 -5.78 0.72 11.37
C PRO A 249 -5.39 0.67 9.90
N PHE A 250 -5.71 -0.38 9.17
CA PHE A 250 -5.48 -0.43 7.71
C PHE A 250 -6.52 0.36 6.92
N ASP A 251 -7.72 0.54 7.49
CA ASP A 251 -8.73 1.41 6.90
C ASP A 251 -8.42 2.89 7.15
N MET A 252 -8.14 3.26 8.42
CA MET A 252 -8.17 4.64 8.88
C MET A 252 -6.84 5.17 9.43
N GLY A 253 -5.77 4.36 9.44
CA GLY A 253 -4.53 4.72 10.10
C GLY A 253 -4.70 4.88 11.61
N ALA A 254 -4.18 5.98 12.14
CA ALA A 254 -4.37 6.34 13.55
C ALA A 254 -5.80 6.82 13.86
N GLY A 255 -6.64 7.07 12.86
CA GLY A 255 -8.03 7.49 12.97
C GLY A 255 -8.37 8.70 12.09
N HIS A 256 -9.59 9.23 12.24
CA HIS A 256 -10.03 10.41 11.54
C HIS A 256 -9.42 11.68 12.15
N VAL A 257 -8.84 12.55 11.33
CA VAL A 257 -8.26 13.83 11.80
C VAL A 257 -9.24 14.63 12.65
N ASN A 258 -8.73 15.21 13.73
CA ASN A 258 -9.53 15.97 14.69
C ASN A 258 -8.80 17.24 15.11
N PRO A 259 -9.06 18.36 14.42
CA PRO A 259 -8.38 19.61 14.74
C PRO A 259 -8.56 20.02 16.20
N GLY A 260 -9.74 19.81 16.78
CA GLY A 260 -10.08 20.27 18.10
C GLY A 260 -10.05 21.82 18.21
N LYS A 261 -9.84 22.32 19.43
CA LYS A 261 -9.67 23.75 19.66
C LYS A 261 -8.20 24.04 19.97
N VAL A 262 -7.65 25.13 19.45
CA VAL A 262 -6.23 25.49 19.52
C VAL A 262 -5.63 25.38 20.94
N LYS A 263 -6.37 25.76 21.98
CA LYS A 263 -5.88 25.71 23.39
C LYS A 263 -6.32 24.48 24.16
N SER A 264 -7.07 23.55 23.54
CA SER A 264 -7.58 22.37 24.22
C SER A 264 -6.52 21.29 24.30
N LYS A 265 -6.33 20.70 25.48
CA LYS A 265 -5.50 19.51 25.64
C LYS A 265 -6.06 18.35 24.79
N GLY A 266 -5.17 17.61 24.15
CA GLY A 266 -5.53 16.53 23.27
C GLY A 266 -6.07 16.97 21.89
N SER A 267 -5.97 18.27 21.55
CA SER A 267 -6.14 18.73 20.16
C SER A 267 -4.83 18.58 19.38
N MET A 268 -4.91 18.63 18.06
CA MET A 268 -3.70 18.59 17.23
C MET A 268 -2.72 19.73 17.55
N PHE A 269 -3.21 20.87 18.06
CA PHE A 269 -2.38 22.03 18.47
C PHE A 269 -1.80 21.88 19.88
N ASN A 270 -2.27 20.94 20.67
CA ASN A 270 -1.79 20.66 22.03
C ASN A 270 -1.93 19.15 22.33
N PRO A 271 -1.16 18.30 21.63
CA PRO A 271 -1.24 16.84 21.78
C PRO A 271 -0.65 16.34 23.11
N GLY A 272 0.14 17.17 23.79
CA GLY A 272 0.85 16.82 25.02
C GLY A 272 2.24 16.27 24.75
N ILE A 273 2.37 15.25 23.95
CA ILE A 273 3.65 14.71 23.47
C ILE A 273 3.62 14.51 21.96
N ILE A 274 4.79 14.53 21.34
CA ILE A 274 5.00 14.24 19.93
C ILE A 274 6.07 13.16 19.76
N PHE A 275 5.94 12.38 18.70
CA PHE A 275 6.98 11.53 18.14
C PHE A 275 7.65 12.31 17.01
N ASP A 276 8.95 12.45 17.07
CA ASP A 276 9.72 13.27 16.14
C ASP A 276 10.83 12.42 15.52
N ALA A 277 10.54 11.81 14.35
CA ALA A 277 11.54 11.10 13.59
C ALA A 277 12.48 12.09 12.91
N ASP A 278 13.77 11.98 13.14
CA ASP A 278 14.77 12.83 12.55
C ASP A 278 15.28 12.29 11.19
N LEU A 279 16.17 13.06 10.54
CA LEU A 279 16.75 12.66 9.26
C LEU A 279 17.49 11.31 9.34
N LEU A 280 18.14 11.03 10.47
CA LEU A 280 18.91 9.79 10.64
C LEU A 280 18.01 8.58 10.86
N ASP A 281 16.80 8.75 11.43
CA ASP A 281 15.79 7.69 11.48
C ASP A 281 15.34 7.29 10.07
N TYR A 282 15.12 8.28 9.19
CA TYR A 282 14.76 8.03 7.79
C TYR A 282 15.95 7.49 6.98
N ALA A 283 17.17 7.96 7.24
CA ALA A 283 18.37 7.40 6.62
C ALA A 283 18.57 5.92 6.99
N GLY A 284 18.36 5.57 8.26
CA GLY A 284 18.37 4.17 8.69
C GLY A 284 17.32 3.32 7.97
N PHE A 285 16.09 3.86 7.81
CA PHE A 285 15.04 3.21 7.03
C PHE A 285 15.46 2.94 5.57
N VAL A 286 16.03 3.95 4.89
CA VAL A 286 16.52 3.80 3.51
C VAL A 286 17.64 2.77 3.43
N CYS A 287 18.59 2.78 4.36
CA CYS A 287 19.67 1.78 4.41
C CYS A 287 19.15 0.35 4.61
N GLY A 288 17.99 0.17 5.22
CA GLY A 288 17.35 -1.14 5.40
C GLY A 288 16.36 -1.53 4.29
N SER A 289 16.13 -0.66 3.32
CA SER A 289 15.24 -0.94 2.18
C SER A 289 16.01 -1.57 1.03
N ALA A 290 15.32 -2.28 0.16
CA ALA A 290 15.88 -2.82 -1.08
C ALA A 290 16.33 -1.71 -2.05
N GLU A 291 15.69 -0.54 -1.98
CA GLU A 291 16.00 0.65 -2.78
C GLU A 291 17.04 1.55 -2.06
N ASN A 292 18.15 0.97 -1.58
CA ASN A 292 19.16 1.70 -0.84
C ASN A 292 20.08 2.51 -1.77
N PHE A 293 19.71 3.76 -2.03
CA PHE A 293 20.50 4.70 -2.83
C PHE A 293 21.65 5.40 -2.07
N PHE A 294 21.83 5.16 -0.77
CA PHE A 294 22.91 5.78 -0.01
C PHE A 294 24.26 5.08 -0.18
N GLY A 295 24.27 3.82 -0.59
CA GLY A 295 25.47 2.99 -0.69
C GLY A 295 26.05 2.55 0.66
N PRO A 296 26.99 1.57 0.63
CA PRO A 296 27.47 0.87 1.83
C PRO A 296 28.16 1.79 2.84
N ASP A 297 28.99 2.73 2.39
CA ASP A 297 29.77 3.60 3.29
C ASP A 297 28.88 4.56 4.08
N SER A 298 27.85 5.14 3.42
CA SER A 298 26.88 6.01 4.08
C SER A 298 26.05 5.24 5.09
N CYS A 299 25.64 4.03 4.76
CA CYS A 299 24.87 3.17 5.68
C CYS A 299 25.73 2.69 6.85
N ALA A 300 27.00 2.35 6.64
CA ALA A 300 27.94 2.07 7.73
C ALA A 300 28.09 3.26 8.68
N PHE A 301 28.13 4.48 8.15
CA PHE A 301 28.15 5.71 8.96
C PHE A 301 26.86 5.85 9.77
N VAL A 302 25.66 5.70 9.16
CA VAL A 302 24.36 5.74 9.85
C VAL A 302 24.28 4.70 10.97
N GLN A 303 24.76 3.47 10.71
CA GLN A 303 24.84 2.39 11.69
C GLN A 303 25.79 2.74 12.86
N SER A 304 26.94 3.38 12.58
CA SER A 304 27.90 3.80 13.59
C SER A 304 27.32 4.83 14.58
N LEU A 305 26.27 5.55 14.15
CA LEU A 305 25.51 6.47 15.00
C LEU A 305 24.43 5.77 15.83
N GLY A 306 24.37 4.43 15.80
CA GLY A 306 23.42 3.61 16.55
C GLY A 306 21.98 3.64 16.00
N ARG A 307 21.79 3.99 14.72
CA ARG A 307 20.48 3.97 14.07
C ARG A 307 20.13 2.56 13.57
N SER A 308 18.88 2.19 13.73
CA SER A 308 18.35 0.91 13.24
C SER A 308 18.03 1.01 11.74
N PHE A 309 18.25 -0.08 11.03
CA PHE A 309 17.81 -0.24 9.64
C PHE A 309 16.40 -0.88 9.54
N GLU A 310 15.85 -1.34 10.65
CA GLU A 310 14.50 -1.90 10.67
C GLU A 310 13.44 -0.82 10.58
N ALA A 311 12.55 -0.91 9.59
CA ALA A 311 11.45 0.02 9.37
C ALA A 311 10.54 0.17 10.61
N SER A 312 10.33 -0.93 11.35
CA SER A 312 9.56 -0.95 12.61
C SER A 312 10.14 -0.06 13.70
N GLN A 313 11.44 0.30 13.64
CA GLN A 313 12.12 1.12 14.64
C GLN A 313 12.10 2.63 14.32
N VAL A 314 11.67 3.05 13.14
CA VAL A 314 11.49 4.48 12.83
C VAL A 314 10.58 5.13 13.88
N ASN A 315 10.97 6.29 14.41
CA ASN A 315 10.27 6.96 15.53
C ASN A 315 8.90 7.54 15.15
N LEU A 316 8.02 6.70 14.61
CA LEU A 316 6.65 7.05 14.23
C LEU A 316 5.67 6.89 15.40
N ALA A 317 4.56 7.62 15.33
CA ALA A 317 3.45 7.49 16.28
C ALA A 317 2.71 6.14 16.15
N SER A 318 2.85 5.42 15.05
CA SER A 318 2.35 4.06 14.86
C SER A 318 3.44 3.01 15.11
N MET A 319 3.02 1.78 15.37
CA MET A 319 3.89 0.63 15.54
C MET A 319 3.34 -0.51 14.68
N ALA A 320 4.14 -0.98 13.70
CA ALA A 320 3.74 -2.09 12.85
C ALA A 320 4.91 -3.09 12.72
N ASN A 321 4.57 -4.38 12.63
CA ASN A 321 5.50 -5.43 12.27
C ASN A 321 4.74 -6.58 11.59
N GLY A 322 5.09 -6.83 10.32
CA GLY A 322 4.46 -7.83 9.45
C GLY A 322 4.99 -9.25 9.64
N SER A 323 5.99 -9.47 10.51
CA SER A 323 6.65 -10.77 10.66
C SER A 323 7.09 -11.04 12.11
N VAL A 324 6.12 -11.20 13.02
CA VAL A 324 6.37 -11.45 14.44
C VAL A 324 6.53 -12.95 14.70
N ALA A 325 7.77 -13.44 14.69
CA ALA A 325 8.08 -14.80 15.11
C ALA A 325 8.27 -14.87 16.63
N GLY A 326 7.17 -15.04 17.33
CA GLY A 326 7.14 -15.11 18.79
C GLY A 326 7.08 -13.76 19.48
N SER A 327 8.02 -12.85 19.28
CA SER A 327 7.97 -11.50 19.89
C SER A 327 8.63 -10.45 19.01
N THR A 328 8.21 -9.19 19.18
CA THR A 328 8.85 -8.01 18.64
C THR A 328 8.89 -6.90 19.67
N SER A 329 9.74 -5.89 19.45
CA SER A 329 9.84 -4.73 20.33
C SER A 329 9.97 -3.46 19.52
N PHE A 330 9.25 -2.41 19.93
CA PHE A 330 9.32 -1.08 19.35
C PHE A 330 9.94 -0.13 20.38
N THR A 331 11.03 0.54 20.04
CA THR A 331 11.58 1.62 20.83
C THR A 331 11.10 2.95 20.28
N ARG A 332 10.61 3.84 21.15
CA ARG A 332 10.09 5.15 20.77
C ARG A 332 10.56 6.23 21.73
N THR A 333 10.88 7.37 21.19
CA THR A 333 11.20 8.58 21.96
C THR A 333 10.14 9.63 21.71
N VAL A 334 9.64 10.24 22.79
CA VAL A 334 8.64 11.30 22.72
C VAL A 334 9.16 12.57 23.37
N THR A 335 8.71 13.72 22.87
CA THR A 335 9.01 15.04 23.41
C THR A 335 7.76 15.64 24.03
N ASN A 336 7.88 16.19 25.23
CA ASN A 336 6.81 16.93 25.89
C ASN A 336 6.66 18.33 25.27
N VAL A 337 5.50 18.60 24.70
CA VAL A 337 5.14 19.91 24.08
C VAL A 337 3.95 20.58 24.77
N SER A 338 3.68 20.20 26.01
CA SER A 338 2.49 20.65 26.75
C SER A 338 2.64 22.04 27.41
N GLY A 339 3.82 22.65 27.36
CA GLY A 339 4.16 23.91 28.00
C GLY A 339 4.40 23.80 29.52
N LYS A 340 4.54 22.59 30.09
CA LYS A 340 4.79 22.32 31.51
C LYS A 340 5.22 20.89 31.75
N ALA A 341 5.69 20.60 32.96
CA ALA A 341 6.00 19.23 33.39
C ALA A 341 4.80 18.28 33.19
N LEU A 342 5.06 17.11 32.60
CA LEU A 342 4.05 16.12 32.22
C LEU A 342 4.39 14.77 32.84
N SER A 343 3.38 14.10 33.37
CA SER A 343 3.48 12.69 33.82
C SER A 343 2.35 11.89 33.20
N LEU A 344 2.70 10.88 32.41
CA LEU A 344 1.77 10.01 31.71
C LEU A 344 1.97 8.56 32.12
N LYS A 345 0.88 7.80 32.13
CA LYS A 345 0.87 6.34 32.37
C LYS A 345 0.42 5.62 31.09
N ALA A 346 1.09 4.52 30.79
CA ALA A 346 0.72 3.63 29.68
C ALA A 346 -0.59 2.88 29.99
N HIS A 347 -1.46 2.82 29.00
CA HIS A 347 -2.66 1.98 28.93
C HIS A 347 -2.63 1.24 27.61
N VAL A 348 -2.69 -0.09 27.67
CA VAL A 348 -2.57 -0.96 26.50
C VAL A 348 -3.94 -1.53 26.15
N GLU A 349 -4.29 -1.42 24.88
CA GLU A 349 -5.33 -2.19 24.19
C GLU A 349 -4.58 -3.25 23.37
N ALA A 350 -4.34 -4.44 23.96
CA ALA A 350 -3.48 -5.46 23.32
C ALA A 350 -4.15 -6.03 22.07
N PRO A 351 -3.39 -6.28 20.97
CA PRO A 351 -3.89 -7.06 19.85
C PRO A 351 -4.31 -8.46 20.29
N GLU A 352 -5.36 -9.01 19.71
CA GLU A 352 -5.86 -10.35 20.06
C GLU A 352 -4.78 -11.41 19.83
N GLY A 353 -4.56 -12.28 20.83
CA GLY A 353 -3.52 -13.31 20.80
C GLY A 353 -2.11 -12.79 21.12
N TYR A 354 -1.99 -11.52 21.58
CA TYR A 354 -0.70 -10.97 21.99
C TYR A 354 -0.75 -10.40 23.42
N LYS A 355 0.40 -10.46 24.08
CA LYS A 355 0.67 -9.73 25.32
C LYS A 355 1.56 -8.54 25.01
N VAL A 356 1.17 -7.35 25.47
CA VAL A 356 1.96 -6.13 25.27
C VAL A 356 2.48 -5.62 26.62
N THR A 357 3.78 -5.36 26.69
CA THR A 357 4.46 -4.83 27.88
C THR A 357 5.15 -3.52 27.51
N VAL A 358 4.94 -2.47 28.31
CA VAL A 358 5.53 -1.14 28.11
C VAL A 358 6.52 -0.84 29.23
N THR A 359 7.75 -0.46 28.89
CA THR A 359 8.81 -0.15 29.85
C THR A 359 9.47 1.18 29.50
N PRO A 360 9.46 2.18 30.41
CA PRO A 360 8.73 2.19 31.68
C PRO A 360 7.21 2.39 31.48
N GLU A 361 6.37 1.87 32.37
CA GLU A 361 4.90 2.08 32.34
C GLU A 361 4.47 3.53 32.62
N ARG A 362 5.39 4.35 33.11
CA ARG A 362 5.16 5.78 33.42
C ARG A 362 6.35 6.59 32.95
N ILE A 363 6.05 7.63 32.19
CA ILE A 363 7.04 8.63 31.77
C ILE A 363 6.78 9.95 32.48
N LYS A 364 7.87 10.66 32.82
CA LYS A 364 7.85 12.00 33.42
C LYS A 364 8.84 12.86 32.64
N MET A 365 8.42 14.02 32.23
CA MET A 365 9.22 14.93 31.41
C MET A 365 8.95 16.38 31.84
N GLU A 366 9.99 17.18 31.95
CA GLU A 366 9.85 18.63 31.98
C GLU A 366 9.37 19.15 30.61
N ASP A 367 8.97 20.41 30.54
CA ASP A 367 8.60 21.02 29.26
C ASP A 367 9.78 21.01 28.27
N GLY A 368 9.54 20.61 27.03
CA GLY A 368 10.59 20.36 26.02
C GLY A 368 11.45 19.11 26.30
N GLY A 369 11.27 18.45 27.44
CA GLY A 369 12.02 17.23 27.79
C GLY A 369 11.54 16.00 27.01
N THR A 370 12.42 15.00 26.89
CA THR A 370 12.17 13.74 26.18
C THR A 370 12.06 12.56 27.12
N ALA A 371 11.40 11.49 26.65
CA ALA A 371 11.40 10.18 27.31
C ALA A 371 11.40 9.07 26.27
N THR A 372 12.24 8.07 26.48
CA THR A 372 12.28 6.85 25.68
C THR A 372 11.59 5.71 26.41
N PHE A 373 10.84 4.91 25.66
CA PHE A 373 10.17 3.71 26.16
C PHE A 373 10.21 2.60 25.12
N THR A 374 10.06 1.37 25.60
CA THR A 374 9.99 0.17 24.76
C THR A 374 8.61 -0.47 24.90
N VAL A 375 8.02 -0.87 23.79
CA VAL A 375 6.79 -1.64 23.69
C VAL A 375 7.15 -3.03 23.19
N LYS A 376 7.15 -4.02 24.09
CA LYS A 376 7.35 -5.42 23.74
C LYS A 376 6.01 -6.08 23.44
N VAL A 377 5.90 -6.78 22.33
CA VAL A 377 4.70 -7.51 21.88
C VAL A 377 5.05 -8.98 21.76
N ASP A 378 4.52 -9.79 22.65
CA ASP A 378 4.74 -11.25 22.69
C ASP A 378 3.51 -11.97 22.10
N ASN A 379 3.71 -12.82 21.09
CA ASN A 379 2.67 -13.70 20.59
C ASN A 379 2.39 -14.79 21.64
N ILE A 380 1.12 -14.90 22.07
CA ILE A 380 0.65 -15.89 23.07
C ILE A 380 -0.42 -16.81 22.49
N GLY A 381 -0.66 -16.77 21.17
CA GLY A 381 -1.65 -17.62 20.49
C GLY A 381 -2.32 -16.98 19.27
N SER A 382 -1.78 -15.91 18.72
CA SER A 382 -2.25 -15.36 17.44
C SER A 382 -1.91 -16.33 16.30
N PRO A 383 -2.87 -16.63 15.41
CA PRO A 383 -2.61 -17.47 14.24
C PRO A 383 -1.57 -16.85 13.31
N VAL A 384 -0.70 -17.68 12.72
CA VAL A 384 0.28 -17.27 11.71
C VAL A 384 -0.45 -16.66 10.51
N GLY A 385 0.11 -15.58 9.95
CA GLY A 385 -0.41 -14.86 8.79
C GLY A 385 -1.57 -13.90 9.10
N ALA A 386 -2.14 -13.92 10.30
CA ALA A 386 -3.24 -13.06 10.66
C ALA A 386 -2.78 -11.72 11.25
N TRP A 387 -3.17 -10.62 10.63
CA TRP A 387 -3.01 -9.30 11.23
C TRP A 387 -3.91 -9.13 12.45
N ARG A 388 -3.36 -8.52 13.50
CA ARG A 388 -4.06 -8.15 14.73
C ARG A 388 -3.75 -6.71 15.10
N PHE A 389 -4.76 -6.03 15.62
CA PHE A 389 -4.68 -4.60 15.90
C PHE A 389 -4.90 -4.31 17.38
N GLY A 390 -4.18 -3.31 17.86
CA GLY A 390 -4.26 -2.81 19.22
C GLY A 390 -3.85 -1.35 19.29
N ALA A 391 -3.63 -0.85 20.50
CA ALA A 391 -3.12 0.50 20.71
C ALA A 391 -2.38 0.64 22.03
N LEU A 392 -1.40 1.53 22.04
CA LEU A 392 -0.85 2.13 23.27
C LEU A 392 -1.47 3.51 23.46
N ARG A 393 -1.89 3.82 24.68
CA ARG A 393 -2.41 5.14 25.07
C ARG A 393 -1.64 5.68 26.27
N TRP A 394 -1.00 6.84 26.08
CA TRP A 394 -0.38 7.56 27.16
C TRP A 394 -1.39 8.53 27.80
N LYS A 395 -1.80 8.27 29.06
CA LYS A 395 -2.84 9.05 29.74
C LYS A 395 -2.31 9.77 30.98
N GLY A 396 -2.74 11.03 31.14
CA GLY A 396 -2.45 11.82 32.34
C GLY A 396 -2.68 13.31 32.14
N LEU A 397 -3.02 14.00 33.21
CA LEU A 397 -3.21 15.46 33.25
C LEU A 397 -4.17 16.01 32.17
N GLY A 398 -5.13 15.20 31.72
CA GLY A 398 -6.11 15.55 30.70
C GLY A 398 -5.67 15.29 29.26
N TYR A 399 -4.55 14.62 29.04
CA TYR A 399 -4.10 14.10 27.76
C TYR A 399 -4.45 12.61 27.62
N ASP A 400 -4.71 12.20 26.40
CA ASP A 400 -4.94 10.82 25.96
C ASP A 400 -4.33 10.65 24.57
N VAL A 401 -3.05 10.26 24.53
CA VAL A 401 -2.22 10.18 23.33
C VAL A 401 -2.22 8.75 22.83
N ARG A 402 -2.82 8.48 21.70
CA ARG A 402 -3.01 7.13 21.15
C ARG A 402 -2.01 6.82 20.02
N SER A 403 -1.41 5.65 20.08
CA SER A 403 -0.53 5.07 19.06
C SER A 403 -1.09 3.72 18.64
N PRO A 404 -1.48 3.51 17.37
CA PRO A 404 -1.96 2.21 16.89
C PRO A 404 -0.82 1.19 16.84
N ILE A 405 -1.17 -0.08 17.10
CA ILE A 405 -0.30 -1.24 16.97
C ILE A 405 -0.92 -2.18 15.93
N ALA A 406 -0.14 -2.59 14.92
CA ALA A 406 -0.53 -3.57 13.91
C ALA A 406 0.55 -4.65 13.83
N VAL A 407 0.20 -5.91 14.11
CA VAL A 407 1.17 -7.02 14.13
C VAL A 407 0.60 -8.25 13.44
N LYS A 408 1.46 -8.95 12.70
CA LYS A 408 1.14 -10.20 12.01
C LYS A 408 2.08 -11.30 12.51
N ALA A 409 1.54 -12.41 12.99
CA ALA A 409 2.35 -13.55 13.40
C ALA A 409 2.98 -14.23 12.19
N SER A 410 4.26 -14.56 12.29
CA SER A 410 4.99 -15.40 11.35
C SER A 410 5.45 -16.70 12.00
N SER A 411 5.63 -17.75 11.22
CA SER A 411 6.14 -19.04 11.72
C SER A 411 7.58 -18.95 12.16
N ILE A 412 8.37 -18.13 11.46
CA ILE A 412 9.82 -18.06 11.62
C ILE A 412 10.30 -16.62 11.44
N SER A 413 11.38 -16.27 12.12
CA SER A 413 12.23 -15.12 11.85
C SER A 413 13.65 -15.63 11.62
N ALA A 414 14.11 -15.55 10.37
CA ALA A 414 15.47 -15.85 9.96
C ALA A 414 15.95 -14.70 9.07
N PRO A 415 17.26 -14.43 8.97
CA PRO A 415 17.79 -13.50 7.98
C PRO A 415 17.35 -13.89 6.57
N GLY A 416 16.96 -12.93 5.73
CA GLY A 416 16.66 -13.19 4.31
C GLY A 416 17.93 -13.62 3.56
N GLU A 417 19.07 -13.05 3.96
CA GLU A 417 20.39 -13.39 3.42
C GLU A 417 21.45 -13.41 4.53
N VAL A 418 22.46 -14.26 4.35
CA VAL A 418 23.70 -14.28 5.11
C VAL A 418 24.88 -14.35 4.17
N THR A 419 25.94 -13.61 4.49
CA THR A 419 27.16 -13.55 3.66
C THR A 419 28.33 -14.20 4.36
N GLY A 420 29.27 -14.72 3.57
CA GLY A 420 30.52 -15.27 4.04
C GLY A 420 31.65 -15.09 3.04
N SER A 421 32.88 -15.41 3.42
CA SER A 421 34.04 -15.26 2.54
C SER A 421 35.02 -16.43 2.63
N GLY A 422 35.73 -16.68 1.53
CA GLY A 422 36.75 -17.70 1.41
C GLY A 422 36.29 -19.01 0.78
N ALA A 423 37.24 -19.83 0.29
CA ALA A 423 36.98 -21.09 -0.40
C ALA A 423 36.18 -22.11 0.45
N SER A 424 36.29 -22.01 1.77
CA SER A 424 35.54 -22.81 2.75
C SER A 424 35.43 -22.05 4.07
N GLY A 425 34.38 -22.34 4.82
CA GLY A 425 34.15 -21.69 6.10
C GLY A 425 32.93 -22.23 6.84
N THR A 426 32.62 -21.57 7.95
CA THR A 426 31.47 -21.85 8.80
C THR A 426 30.78 -20.55 9.17
N GLY A 427 29.46 -20.52 9.05
CA GLY A 427 28.62 -19.41 9.46
C GLY A 427 27.60 -19.82 10.51
N THR A 428 27.11 -18.85 11.25
CA THR A 428 26.01 -19.05 12.21
C THR A 428 24.94 -17.99 12.03
N MET A 429 23.68 -18.37 12.26
CA MET A 429 22.57 -17.42 12.32
C MET A 429 21.62 -17.77 13.46
N THR A 430 20.87 -16.79 13.91
CA THR A 430 19.79 -16.97 14.87
C THR A 430 18.46 -17.11 14.15
N VAL A 431 17.67 -18.11 14.54
CA VAL A 431 16.32 -18.35 14.03
C VAL A 431 15.33 -18.21 15.18
N GLY A 432 14.37 -17.31 15.06
CA GLY A 432 13.27 -17.13 16.01
C GLY A 432 12.05 -17.96 15.60
N PHE A 433 11.30 -18.48 16.59
CA PHE A 433 10.17 -19.37 16.35
C PHE A 433 8.84 -18.73 16.76
N GLY A 434 7.90 -18.67 15.82
CA GLY A 434 6.53 -18.20 16.03
C GLY A 434 5.52 -19.32 16.25
N TYR A 435 5.97 -20.56 16.45
CA TYR A 435 5.15 -21.75 16.70
C TYR A 435 5.84 -22.72 17.66
N THR A 436 5.14 -23.75 18.05
CA THR A 436 5.70 -24.88 18.81
C THR A 436 5.49 -26.16 18.03
N GLY A 437 6.58 -26.89 17.72
CA GLY A 437 6.52 -28.12 16.93
C GLY A 437 7.87 -28.54 16.35
N PRO A 438 7.91 -29.52 15.44
CA PRO A 438 9.13 -29.95 14.75
C PRO A 438 9.72 -28.81 13.92
N TYR A 439 11.05 -28.76 13.85
CA TYR A 439 11.82 -27.86 13.00
C TYR A 439 12.96 -28.59 12.35
N SER A 440 13.21 -28.31 11.07
CA SER A 440 14.36 -28.82 10.31
C SER A 440 14.81 -27.80 9.28
N VAL A 441 16.03 -27.97 8.78
CA VAL A 441 16.60 -27.13 7.71
C VAL A 441 17.27 -28.02 6.69
N ASP A 442 16.95 -27.81 5.41
CA ASP A 442 17.68 -28.37 4.28
C ASP A 442 18.59 -27.31 3.65
N ALA A 443 19.79 -27.72 3.24
CA ALA A 443 20.74 -26.87 2.52
C ALA A 443 20.76 -27.24 1.04
N TYR A 444 20.73 -26.24 0.16
CA TYR A 444 20.80 -26.39 -1.29
C TYR A 444 21.95 -25.56 -1.84
N GLY A 445 22.76 -26.14 -2.75
CA GLY A 445 23.90 -25.45 -3.35
C GLY A 445 25.21 -25.69 -2.58
N LEU A 446 26.28 -24.91 -2.70
CA LEU A 446 26.35 -23.64 -3.44
C LEU A 446 26.30 -23.89 -4.95
N ALA A 447 25.55 -23.08 -5.67
CA ALA A 447 25.66 -22.96 -7.11
C ALA A 447 26.82 -22.02 -7.46
N ALA A 448 27.52 -22.34 -8.54
CA ALA A 448 28.54 -21.46 -9.10
C ALA A 448 27.88 -20.33 -9.89
N GLU A 449 28.51 -19.20 -9.93
CA GLU A 449 28.13 -18.05 -10.75
C GLU A 449 28.18 -18.37 -12.25
N GLU A 450 27.12 -18.03 -12.96
CA GLU A 450 27.06 -18.00 -14.42
C GLU A 450 26.93 -16.53 -14.84
N VAL A 451 27.85 -16.04 -15.67
CA VAL A 451 27.83 -14.67 -16.20
C VAL A 451 27.41 -14.70 -17.67
N THR A 452 26.37 -13.92 -18.00
CA THR A 452 25.87 -13.77 -19.35
C THR A 452 26.11 -12.33 -19.81
N GLU A 453 26.81 -12.14 -20.93
CA GLU A 453 27.05 -10.82 -21.51
C GLU A 453 25.97 -10.48 -22.53
N GLY A 454 25.56 -9.20 -22.56
CA GLY A 454 24.58 -8.69 -23.50
C GLY A 454 24.73 -7.19 -23.74
N SER A 455 23.86 -6.65 -24.55
CA SER A 455 23.74 -5.20 -24.76
C SER A 455 22.32 -4.82 -25.11
N VAL A 456 21.89 -3.66 -24.68
CA VAL A 456 20.58 -3.08 -25.00
C VAL A 456 20.75 -1.65 -25.52
N THR A 457 19.76 -1.21 -26.30
CA THR A 457 19.61 0.19 -26.72
C THR A 457 18.42 0.81 -25.99
N GLN A 458 18.32 2.14 -26.05
CA GLN A 458 17.18 2.86 -25.50
C GLN A 458 15.86 2.37 -26.10
N ASP A 459 14.88 2.01 -25.25
CA ASP A 459 13.50 1.85 -25.69
C ASP A 459 12.95 3.22 -26.13
N PRO A 460 12.39 3.35 -27.34
CA PRO A 460 11.78 4.59 -27.82
C PRO A 460 10.49 4.96 -27.07
N THR A 461 9.87 4.02 -26.35
CA THR A 461 8.61 4.20 -25.60
C THR A 461 8.72 3.63 -24.17
N PRO A 462 9.68 4.10 -23.34
CA PRO A 462 10.02 3.46 -22.08
C PRO A 462 9.03 3.78 -20.94
N SER A 463 7.75 3.93 -21.20
CA SER A 463 6.74 4.26 -20.20
C SER A 463 5.72 3.14 -20.06
N PRO A 464 5.59 2.52 -18.88
CA PRO A 464 4.55 1.52 -18.60
C PRO A 464 3.11 2.04 -18.79
N ASP A 465 2.93 3.37 -18.82
CA ASP A 465 1.64 4.02 -19.09
C ASP A 465 1.34 4.14 -20.60
N ASP A 466 2.32 3.89 -21.47
CA ASP A 466 2.12 3.89 -22.93
C ASP A 466 1.56 2.52 -23.37
N PRO A 467 0.42 2.48 -24.06
CA PRO A 467 -0.18 1.21 -24.51
C PRO A 467 0.66 0.44 -25.54
N SER A 468 1.72 1.02 -26.09
CA SER A 468 2.69 0.36 -26.97
C SER A 468 3.94 -0.15 -26.25
N PHE A 469 4.05 0.10 -24.95
CA PHE A 469 5.15 -0.41 -24.14
C PHE A 469 5.14 -1.94 -24.09
N ASP A 470 6.23 -2.56 -24.51
CA ASP A 470 6.45 -4.00 -24.45
C ASP A 470 7.90 -4.28 -24.05
N PRO A 471 8.19 -4.58 -22.78
CA PRO A 471 9.55 -4.84 -22.32
C PRO A 471 10.15 -6.14 -22.85
N THR A 472 9.40 -6.90 -23.66
CA THR A 472 9.86 -8.15 -24.28
C THR A 472 10.16 -8.00 -25.77
N ASP A 473 9.90 -6.84 -26.37
CA ASP A 473 10.16 -6.60 -27.79
C ASP A 473 11.65 -6.30 -28.04
N ALA A 474 12.37 -7.30 -28.54
CA ALA A 474 13.79 -7.17 -28.88
C ALA A 474 14.08 -6.14 -29.98
N SER A 475 13.06 -5.65 -30.70
CA SER A 475 13.22 -4.56 -31.69
C SER A 475 13.15 -3.17 -31.08
N THR A 476 12.72 -3.06 -29.82
CA THR A 476 12.46 -1.81 -29.11
C THR A 476 13.34 -1.61 -27.86
N GLY A 477 14.50 -2.27 -27.75
CA GLY A 477 15.46 -2.05 -26.67
C GLY A 477 15.47 -3.13 -25.59
N ALA A 478 15.00 -4.35 -25.86
CA ALA A 478 15.13 -5.49 -24.98
C ALA A 478 16.10 -6.53 -25.54
N THR A 479 16.82 -7.24 -24.67
CA THR A 479 17.64 -8.41 -25.03
C THR A 479 17.19 -9.61 -24.21
N MET A 480 16.86 -10.71 -24.91
CA MET A 480 16.38 -11.95 -24.30
C MET A 480 17.51 -12.94 -24.06
N HIS A 481 17.51 -13.54 -22.89
CA HIS A 481 18.34 -14.70 -22.53
C HIS A 481 17.45 -15.89 -22.16
N GLU A 482 17.86 -17.10 -22.57
CA GLU A 482 17.16 -18.34 -22.24
C GLU A 482 17.94 -19.10 -21.15
N TYR A 483 17.23 -19.46 -20.09
CA TYR A 483 17.74 -20.27 -18.99
C TYR A 483 16.99 -21.60 -18.94
N GLU A 484 17.64 -22.66 -19.41
CA GLU A 484 17.11 -24.01 -19.18
C GLU A 484 17.31 -24.40 -17.72
N LEU A 485 16.22 -24.57 -16.98
CA LEU A 485 16.24 -24.97 -15.59
C LEU A 485 15.83 -26.44 -15.46
N PRO A 486 16.72 -27.32 -14.95
CA PRO A 486 16.32 -28.61 -14.42
C PRO A 486 15.49 -28.38 -13.15
N ARG A 487 15.24 -29.40 -12.37
CA ARG A 487 14.62 -29.22 -11.04
C ARG A 487 15.54 -28.36 -10.16
N THR A 488 15.13 -27.12 -9.97
CA THR A 488 15.90 -26.04 -9.34
C THR A 488 15.17 -25.57 -8.08
N GLN A 489 15.88 -25.29 -7.01
CA GLN A 489 15.32 -24.72 -5.76
C GLN A 489 15.14 -23.23 -5.86
N SER A 490 16.12 -22.55 -6.47
CA SER A 490 16.10 -21.09 -6.61
C SER A 490 16.99 -20.67 -7.79
N LEU A 491 16.57 -19.62 -8.48
CA LEU A 491 17.34 -18.92 -9.51
C LEU A 491 17.49 -17.45 -9.08
N PRO A 492 18.51 -17.11 -8.27
CA PRO A 492 18.92 -15.73 -8.06
C PRO A 492 19.52 -15.12 -9.33
N LEU A 493 19.21 -13.86 -9.58
CA LEU A 493 19.64 -13.08 -10.74
C LEU A 493 20.02 -11.68 -10.28
N THR A 494 21.18 -11.15 -10.73
CA THR A 494 21.58 -9.77 -10.41
C THR A 494 22.18 -9.06 -11.62
N LEU A 495 21.96 -7.75 -11.68
CA LEU A 495 22.56 -6.85 -12.65
C LEU A 495 22.85 -5.54 -11.93
N ASP A 496 24.13 -5.19 -11.84
CA ASP A 496 24.58 -4.01 -11.11
C ASP A 496 25.15 -2.93 -12.03
N GLN A 497 25.08 -1.68 -11.62
CA GLN A 497 25.66 -0.53 -12.33
C GLN A 497 27.15 -0.75 -12.65
N GLY A 498 27.87 -1.44 -11.78
CA GLY A 498 29.30 -1.78 -11.96
C GLY A 498 29.58 -2.78 -13.09
N ASP A 499 28.56 -3.48 -13.57
CA ASP A 499 28.64 -4.46 -14.65
C ASP A 499 28.31 -3.87 -16.01
N LEU A 500 28.00 -2.59 -16.07
CA LEU A 500 27.68 -1.89 -17.29
C LEU A 500 28.92 -1.37 -18.02
N THR A 501 28.84 -1.34 -19.34
CA THR A 501 29.91 -0.82 -20.22
C THR A 501 29.36 0.07 -21.31
N GLY A 502 30.14 1.05 -21.77
CA GLY A 502 29.75 1.99 -22.80
C GLY A 502 29.65 3.43 -22.32
N ALA A 503 29.38 4.34 -23.22
CA ALA A 503 29.37 5.78 -22.91
C ALA A 503 28.22 6.21 -21.98
N SER A 504 27.13 5.50 -22.00
CA SER A 504 25.94 5.77 -21.17
C SER A 504 25.90 4.96 -19.87
N ALA A 505 26.90 4.13 -19.58
CA ALA A 505 26.89 3.18 -18.45
C ALA A 505 26.69 3.84 -17.08
N GLU A 506 27.21 5.04 -16.82
CA GLU A 506 27.12 5.71 -15.51
C GLU A 506 25.71 6.24 -15.18
N VAL A 507 24.83 6.37 -16.18
CA VAL A 507 23.48 6.93 -16.04
C VAL A 507 22.41 6.02 -16.62
N ALA A 508 22.77 4.78 -16.95
CA ALA A 508 21.83 3.84 -17.52
C ALA A 508 20.88 3.28 -16.45
N ASP A 509 19.68 3.03 -16.90
CA ASP A 509 18.59 2.41 -16.16
C ASP A 509 18.11 1.21 -16.99
N LEU A 510 18.40 0.00 -16.48
CA LEU A 510 18.08 -1.26 -17.13
C LEU A 510 17.18 -2.10 -16.22
N ASP A 511 16.03 -2.48 -16.73
CA ASP A 511 15.07 -3.34 -16.03
C ASP A 511 15.27 -4.82 -16.39
N VAL A 512 14.84 -5.72 -15.51
CA VAL A 512 14.86 -7.16 -15.75
C VAL A 512 13.49 -7.79 -15.58
N TYR A 513 13.03 -8.53 -16.59
CA TYR A 513 11.75 -9.25 -16.61
C TYR A 513 11.99 -10.74 -16.81
N VAL A 514 11.37 -11.59 -15.98
CA VAL A 514 11.53 -13.06 -16.04
C VAL A 514 10.19 -13.72 -16.31
N TYR A 515 10.14 -14.48 -17.40
CA TYR A 515 8.98 -15.25 -17.82
C TYR A 515 9.23 -16.74 -17.64
N ASP A 516 8.23 -17.46 -17.14
CA ASP A 516 8.25 -18.90 -16.97
C ASP A 516 8.10 -19.65 -18.31
N PRO A 517 8.24 -20.99 -18.35
CA PRO A 517 8.05 -21.79 -19.56
C PRO A 517 6.66 -21.68 -20.18
N ASP A 518 5.65 -21.29 -19.41
CA ASP A 518 4.27 -21.10 -19.89
C ASP A 518 4.04 -19.68 -20.42
N GLY A 519 5.03 -18.78 -20.30
CA GLY A 519 4.98 -17.38 -20.76
C GLY A 519 4.36 -16.42 -19.76
N ASN A 520 4.25 -16.79 -18.49
CA ASN A 520 3.79 -15.88 -17.43
C ASN A 520 4.97 -15.08 -16.86
N LEU A 521 4.78 -13.79 -16.58
CA LEU A 521 5.73 -12.98 -15.84
C LEU A 521 5.79 -13.48 -14.38
N VAL A 522 6.96 -13.94 -13.93
CA VAL A 522 7.15 -14.53 -12.58
C VAL A 522 8.08 -13.72 -11.69
N ALA A 523 8.92 -12.86 -12.26
CA ALA A 523 9.72 -11.90 -11.53
C ALA A 523 9.98 -10.66 -12.38
N LEU A 524 10.10 -9.51 -11.73
CA LEU A 524 10.37 -8.21 -12.33
C LEU A 524 11.19 -7.39 -11.33
N SER A 525 12.22 -6.73 -11.80
CA SER A 525 12.92 -5.67 -11.11
C SER A 525 13.10 -4.50 -12.08
N GLY A 526 12.74 -3.29 -11.65
CA GLY A 526 12.78 -2.05 -12.41
C GLY A 526 12.85 -0.91 -11.42
N SER A 527 14.06 -0.60 -10.96
CA SER A 527 14.36 0.54 -10.10
C SER A 527 14.67 1.78 -10.94
N GLU A 528 14.96 2.93 -10.32
CA GLU A 528 15.37 4.16 -11.04
C GLU A 528 16.85 4.15 -11.47
N ASP A 529 17.54 3.02 -11.26
CA ASP A 529 18.94 2.79 -11.65
C ASP A 529 19.17 1.29 -11.95
N THR A 530 20.33 0.92 -12.48
CA THR A 530 20.65 -0.48 -12.76
C THR A 530 21.19 -1.18 -11.50
N HIS A 531 20.28 -1.46 -10.56
CA HIS A 531 20.53 -2.27 -9.37
C HIS A 531 19.43 -3.33 -9.24
N GLU A 532 19.49 -4.32 -10.15
CA GLU A 532 18.43 -5.31 -10.28
C GLU A 532 18.80 -6.59 -9.53
N SER A 533 17.93 -7.02 -8.63
CA SER A 533 18.08 -8.25 -7.86
C SER A 533 16.77 -9.00 -7.79
N LEU A 534 16.76 -10.21 -8.33
CA LEU A 534 15.58 -11.05 -8.46
C LEU A 534 15.85 -12.47 -7.95
N GLU A 535 14.79 -13.13 -7.51
CA GLU A 535 14.82 -14.55 -7.19
C GLU A 535 13.57 -15.24 -7.71
N VAL A 536 13.73 -16.27 -8.54
CA VAL A 536 12.64 -17.19 -8.89
C VAL A 536 12.74 -18.41 -7.98
N ARG A 537 11.80 -18.56 -7.04
CA ARG A 537 11.77 -19.64 -6.05
C ARG A 537 11.02 -20.85 -6.57
N ASP A 538 11.56 -22.06 -6.30
CA ASP A 538 10.99 -23.36 -6.70
C ASP A 538 10.47 -23.34 -8.15
N PRO A 539 11.33 -22.89 -9.13
CA PRO A 539 10.91 -22.78 -10.51
C PRO A 539 10.54 -24.15 -11.08
N GLN A 540 9.44 -24.22 -11.83
CA GLN A 540 9.12 -25.42 -12.58
C GLN A 540 10.22 -25.73 -13.61
N PRO A 541 10.54 -26.99 -13.89
CA PRO A 541 11.51 -27.34 -14.92
C PRO A 541 11.09 -26.85 -16.31
N GLY A 542 12.02 -26.23 -17.06
CA GLY A 542 11.75 -25.75 -18.41
C GLY A 542 12.64 -24.58 -18.80
N ILE A 543 12.32 -23.93 -19.91
CA ILE A 543 13.06 -22.78 -20.43
C ILE A 543 12.41 -21.49 -19.94
N TYR A 544 13.15 -20.76 -19.11
CA TYR A 544 12.80 -19.41 -18.67
C TYR A 544 13.37 -18.37 -19.63
N LYS A 545 12.61 -17.31 -19.89
CA LYS A 545 13.07 -16.19 -20.69
C LYS A 545 13.30 -15.00 -19.78
N VAL A 546 14.54 -14.50 -19.78
CA VAL A 546 14.94 -13.30 -19.05
C VAL A 546 15.19 -12.19 -20.04
N PHE A 547 14.45 -11.12 -19.92
CA PHE A 547 14.62 -9.93 -20.75
C PHE A 547 15.32 -8.86 -19.93
N VAL A 548 16.42 -8.33 -20.48
CA VAL A 548 17.05 -7.10 -19.99
C VAL A 548 16.56 -5.99 -20.88
N HIS A 549 15.89 -5.01 -20.32
CA HIS A 549 15.22 -3.91 -21.02
C HIS A 549 15.97 -2.60 -20.78
N GLY A 550 16.18 -1.81 -21.81
CA GLY A 550 16.85 -0.53 -21.76
C GLY A 550 15.87 0.62 -21.51
N PHE A 551 15.38 0.75 -20.29
CA PHE A 551 14.49 1.85 -19.90
C PHE A 551 15.18 3.21 -20.06
N GLY A 552 16.46 3.31 -19.67
CA GLY A 552 17.33 4.46 -19.80
C GLY A 552 18.71 4.11 -20.34
N ALA A 553 18.83 3.56 -21.58
CA ALA A 553 20.09 3.04 -22.12
C ALA A 553 20.85 4.01 -23.06
N GLY A 554 20.29 5.18 -23.38
CA GLY A 554 20.90 6.17 -24.27
C GLY A 554 21.29 5.59 -25.65
N ASP A 555 22.53 5.80 -26.10
CA ASP A 555 23.04 5.28 -27.38
C ASP A 555 23.36 3.77 -27.36
N GLY A 556 23.12 3.09 -26.25
CA GLY A 556 23.35 1.67 -26.03
C GLY A 556 24.35 1.39 -24.91
N VAL A 557 24.06 0.31 -24.15
CA VAL A 557 24.81 -0.13 -22.98
C VAL A 557 25.08 -1.62 -23.08
N GLY A 558 26.34 -2.03 -22.88
CA GLY A 558 26.70 -3.42 -22.67
C GLY A 558 26.60 -3.75 -21.18
N TYR A 559 26.28 -5.00 -20.85
CA TYR A 559 26.12 -5.45 -19.47
C TYR A 559 26.66 -6.87 -19.26
N ARG A 560 26.92 -7.20 -17.98
CA ARG A 560 27.21 -8.54 -17.50
C ARG A 560 26.14 -8.92 -16.47
N PHE A 561 25.33 -9.92 -16.80
CA PHE A 561 24.20 -10.39 -16.01
C PHE A 561 24.60 -11.67 -15.25
N HIS A 562 24.41 -11.69 -13.95
CA HIS A 562 24.83 -12.77 -13.06
C HIS A 562 23.66 -13.66 -12.67
N SER A 563 23.86 -14.97 -12.66
CA SER A 563 22.84 -15.94 -12.31
C SER A 563 23.40 -17.16 -11.57
N TRP A 564 22.55 -17.76 -10.71
CA TRP A 564 22.89 -18.96 -9.94
C TRP A 564 21.77 -19.98 -10.01
N LYS A 565 22.01 -21.15 -10.60
CA LYS A 565 21.05 -22.25 -10.68
C LYS A 565 21.19 -23.18 -9.46
N VAL A 566 20.51 -22.85 -8.36
CA VAL A 566 20.59 -23.63 -7.11
C VAL A 566 19.79 -24.92 -7.26
N SER A 567 20.46 -26.07 -7.27
CA SER A 567 19.86 -27.39 -7.44
C SER A 567 18.81 -27.70 -6.37
N ALA A 568 17.69 -28.30 -6.73
CA ALA A 568 16.64 -28.74 -5.80
C ALA A 568 16.96 -30.05 -5.05
N THR A 569 18.21 -30.57 -5.13
CA THR A 569 18.60 -31.74 -4.36
C THR A 569 19.15 -31.31 -2.99
N PRO A 570 18.41 -31.55 -1.91
CA PRO A 570 18.81 -31.09 -0.60
C PRO A 570 20.06 -31.82 -0.11
N ASN A 571 20.95 -31.08 0.58
CA ASN A 571 22.14 -31.58 1.24
C ASN A 571 23.16 -32.32 0.32
N ALA A 572 23.04 -32.14 -0.99
CA ALA A 572 23.90 -32.79 -1.99
C ALA A 572 25.13 -31.96 -2.42
N GLY A 573 25.10 -30.66 -2.12
CA GLY A 573 26.11 -29.69 -2.55
C GLY A 573 27.23 -29.45 -1.53
N THR A 574 27.87 -28.33 -1.71
CA THR A 574 28.99 -27.85 -0.89
C THR A 574 28.53 -26.95 0.28
N LEU A 575 27.25 -26.65 0.37
CA LEU A 575 26.58 -26.00 1.52
C LEU A 575 25.93 -27.09 2.38
N LYS A 576 26.19 -27.11 3.69
CA LYS A 576 25.64 -28.09 4.63
C LYS A 576 25.24 -27.44 5.94
N VAL A 577 24.18 -27.94 6.57
CA VAL A 577 23.81 -27.61 7.94
C VAL A 577 24.59 -28.54 8.87
N SER A 578 25.48 -27.99 9.70
CA SER A 578 26.25 -28.77 10.66
C SER A 578 25.59 -28.87 12.04
N SER A 579 24.75 -27.89 12.38
CA SER A 579 23.93 -27.92 13.60
C SER A 579 22.68 -27.06 13.45
N ALA A 580 21.51 -27.59 13.85
CA ALA A 580 20.27 -26.85 13.93
C ALA A 580 19.39 -27.34 15.08
N PRO A 581 18.49 -26.52 15.61
CA PRO A 581 17.40 -27.00 16.48
C PRO A 581 16.56 -28.08 15.77
N THR A 582 16.09 -29.06 16.51
CA THR A 582 15.16 -30.09 15.98
C THR A 582 13.70 -29.82 16.34
N SER A 583 13.46 -28.82 17.18
CA SER A 583 12.13 -28.39 17.61
C SER A 583 12.09 -26.87 17.81
N ALA A 584 10.98 -26.29 17.44
CA ALA A 584 10.61 -24.91 17.69
C ALA A 584 9.80 -24.81 18.99
N VAL A 585 9.97 -23.74 19.74
CA VAL A 585 9.13 -23.34 20.87
C VAL A 585 8.74 -21.89 20.67
N LEU A 586 7.44 -21.59 20.67
CA LEU A 586 6.91 -20.25 20.46
C LEU A 586 7.61 -19.20 21.37
N GLY A 587 8.15 -18.15 20.73
CA GLY A 587 8.85 -17.07 21.41
C GLY A 587 10.30 -17.37 21.80
N GLN A 588 10.81 -18.56 21.51
CA GLN A 588 12.22 -18.89 21.68
C GLN A 588 13.00 -18.70 20.37
N SER A 589 14.29 -18.66 20.48
CA SER A 589 15.19 -18.69 19.33
C SER A 589 16.19 -19.82 19.44
N GLY A 590 16.75 -20.24 18.31
CA GLY A 590 17.81 -21.23 18.23
C GLY A 590 18.94 -20.77 17.33
N THR A 591 20.14 -21.34 17.50
CA THR A 591 21.27 -21.09 16.61
C THR A 591 21.33 -22.19 15.56
N LEU A 592 21.45 -21.79 14.30
CA LEU A 592 21.74 -22.64 13.17
C LEU A 592 23.20 -22.40 12.78
N THR A 593 23.96 -23.48 12.54
CA THR A 593 25.32 -23.44 12.03
C THR A 593 25.37 -24.13 10.68
N TYR A 594 26.01 -23.48 9.71
CA TYR A 594 26.17 -23.99 8.35
C TYR A 594 27.64 -23.91 7.93
N GLU A 595 28.05 -24.78 7.02
CA GLU A 595 29.41 -24.89 6.50
C GLU A 595 29.35 -24.86 4.97
N TRP A 596 30.38 -24.26 4.37
CA TRP A 596 30.57 -24.26 2.92
C TRP A 596 31.97 -24.65 2.52
N SER A 597 32.11 -25.11 1.28
CA SER A 597 33.40 -25.46 0.70
C SER A 597 33.37 -25.38 -0.83
N GLY A 598 34.56 -25.26 -1.44
CA GLY A 598 34.70 -25.37 -2.89
C GLY A 598 34.35 -24.13 -3.70
N VAL A 599 34.24 -22.95 -3.09
CA VAL A 599 34.08 -21.68 -3.83
C VAL A 599 35.41 -21.34 -4.51
N ALA A 600 35.37 -21.14 -5.84
CA ALA A 600 36.57 -20.82 -6.60
C ALA A 600 37.06 -19.38 -6.33
N ALA A 601 38.36 -19.15 -6.44
CA ALA A 601 38.91 -17.81 -6.24
C ALA A 601 38.37 -16.81 -7.29
N GLY A 602 37.93 -15.64 -6.82
CA GLY A 602 37.38 -14.58 -7.66
C GLY A 602 35.92 -14.85 -8.13
N THR A 603 35.21 -15.80 -7.50
CA THR A 603 33.80 -16.09 -7.84
C THR A 603 32.90 -15.97 -6.62
N VAL A 604 31.60 -15.85 -6.90
CA VAL A 604 30.52 -15.85 -5.90
C VAL A 604 29.77 -17.18 -5.97
N GLY A 605 29.59 -17.83 -4.82
CA GLY A 605 28.75 -19.02 -4.69
C GLY A 605 27.47 -18.68 -3.95
N VAL A 606 26.30 -19.07 -4.48
CA VAL A 606 25.00 -18.84 -3.84
C VAL A 606 24.32 -20.17 -3.51
N GLY A 607 23.76 -20.24 -2.31
CA GLY A 607 22.96 -21.37 -1.85
C GLY A 607 21.74 -20.93 -1.07
N VAL A 608 20.90 -21.88 -0.70
CA VAL A 608 19.66 -21.64 0.04
C VAL A 608 19.58 -22.57 1.25
N LEU A 609 19.19 -22.02 2.38
CA LEU A 609 18.77 -22.76 3.57
C LEU A 609 17.25 -22.70 3.65
N SER A 610 16.56 -23.81 3.47
CA SER A 610 15.10 -23.92 3.55
C SER A 610 14.70 -24.36 4.95
N HIS A 611 13.97 -23.50 5.64
CA HIS A 611 13.47 -23.74 7.00
C HIS A 611 12.09 -24.41 6.92
N LYS A 612 11.91 -25.54 7.64
CA LYS A 612 10.73 -26.40 7.52
C LYS A 612 10.10 -26.73 8.85
N ASP A 613 8.77 -26.83 8.86
CA ASP A 613 7.98 -27.45 9.92
C ASP A 613 7.44 -28.83 9.47
N ALA A 614 6.47 -29.37 10.20
CA ALA A 614 5.80 -30.63 9.84
C ALA A 614 4.96 -30.54 8.56
N ASN A 615 4.59 -29.35 8.11
CA ASN A 615 3.73 -29.11 6.94
C ASN A 615 4.54 -28.73 5.68
N GLY A 616 5.83 -28.42 5.82
CA GLY A 616 6.71 -28.05 4.71
C GLY A 616 7.55 -26.82 4.96
N GLU A 617 7.89 -26.12 3.89
CA GLU A 617 8.75 -24.92 3.96
C GLU A 617 7.98 -23.74 4.57
N MET A 618 8.66 -23.05 5.50
CA MET A 618 8.17 -21.83 6.16
C MET A 618 8.86 -20.57 5.67
N GLY A 619 10.03 -20.71 5.08
CA GLY A 619 10.86 -19.62 4.58
C GLY A 619 12.27 -20.07 4.22
N THR A 620 13.02 -19.19 3.59
CA THR A 620 14.36 -19.45 3.09
C THR A 620 15.34 -18.37 3.57
N THR A 621 16.62 -18.75 3.65
CA THR A 621 17.75 -17.83 3.80
C THR A 621 18.71 -18.05 2.64
N ILE A 622 19.02 -17.00 1.89
CA ILE A 622 20.08 -17.03 0.87
C ILE A 622 21.44 -17.03 1.57
N VAL A 623 22.37 -17.83 1.06
CA VAL A 623 23.75 -17.86 1.52
C VAL A 623 24.65 -17.43 0.38
N THR A 624 25.27 -16.27 0.49
CA THR A 624 26.17 -15.68 -0.51
C THR A 624 27.62 -15.74 -0.02
N ILE A 625 28.47 -16.44 -0.74
CA ILE A 625 29.89 -16.65 -0.37
C ILE A 625 30.81 -16.10 -1.46
N THR A 626 31.65 -15.15 -1.10
CA THR A 626 32.69 -14.57 -1.97
C THR A 626 34.05 -15.17 -1.66
N ASN A 627 34.84 -15.50 -2.67
CA ASN A 627 36.21 -16.00 -2.47
C ASN A 627 37.26 -15.26 -3.28
#